data_ec9b289ad5b082eb87081364a639c532
#
_entry.id   ec9b289ad5b082eb87081364a639c532
#
_cell.length_a   1.000
_cell.length_b   1.000
_cell.length_c   1.000
_cell.angle_alpha   90.00
_cell.angle_beta   90.00
_cell.angle_gamma   90.00
#
_symmetry.space_group_name_H-M   'P 1'
#
loop_
_entity.id
_entity.type
_entity.pdbx_description
1 polymer ?
#
loop_
_entity_poly.entity_id
_entity_poly.type
_entity_poly.pdbx_seq_one_letter_code
_entity_poly.pdbx_strand_id
1 'polypeptide(L)'
;MFVLKKPAHFNLRTIMNSGQCFRIFEPMPDVYDVLAAGKWVRVYHDSFTNIYTFDCSTQEFFDWWIEYFDLKTNYEPYFNAIKYSNDDFLKKAAEYGNGMRILRQNYWEMIVSFIISQNNNIPRIKKSIEAFCKKFGRPITRYGTTYYMFPKKINLKEFKLEDLEDLGLGYRAKYIYEVCVCDPIYYAPDNLGNVIGIGPKVESCIRLFGLHQMGSYPVDTWMKKLIDEVYDGHFDTIPYKGFEGFIQQLQFYYYRHLKGKRYKDG
;
A
#
# COMPACT_ATOMS: atom_id res chain seq x y z
N MET A 1 17.52 7.52 -17.76
CA MET A 1 17.32 6.51 -16.70
C MET A 1 18.11 6.90 -15.46
N PHE A 2 17.54 6.68 -14.28
CA PHE A 2 18.22 6.90 -12.99
C PHE A 2 18.62 5.56 -12.37
N VAL A 3 19.82 5.48 -11.79
CA VAL A 3 20.37 4.25 -11.19
C VAL A 3 20.53 4.42 -9.69
N LEU A 4 19.83 3.59 -8.92
CA LEU A 4 19.91 3.50 -7.47
C LEU A 4 20.73 2.26 -7.09
N LYS A 5 21.91 2.48 -6.50
CA LYS A 5 22.84 1.39 -6.16
C LYS A 5 22.68 0.97 -4.71
N LYS A 6 22.44 -0.32 -4.48
CA LYS A 6 22.44 -0.99 -3.17
C LYS A 6 21.69 -0.20 -2.08
N PRO A 7 20.42 0.18 -2.31
CA PRO A 7 19.68 0.93 -1.30
C PRO A 7 19.50 0.07 -0.05
N ALA A 8 19.79 0.66 1.11
CA ALA A 8 19.56 0.01 2.39
C ALA A 8 18.05 -0.20 2.61
N HIS A 9 17.67 -1.38 3.06
CA HIS A 9 16.27 -1.72 3.36
C HIS A 9 15.29 -1.29 2.26
N PHE A 10 15.54 -1.72 1.02
CA PHE A 10 14.64 -1.50 -0.09
C PHE A 10 14.50 -2.76 -0.94
N ASN A 11 13.29 -3.31 -1.00
CA ASN A 11 12.96 -4.45 -1.83
C ASN A 11 11.57 -4.25 -2.45
N LEU A 12 11.54 -3.96 -3.75
CA LEU A 12 10.30 -3.60 -4.43
C LEU A 12 9.31 -4.77 -4.52
N ARG A 13 9.79 -6.01 -4.60
CA ARG A 13 8.94 -7.22 -4.56
C ARG A 13 8.27 -7.37 -3.18
N THR A 14 9.02 -7.18 -2.10
CA THR A 14 8.48 -7.19 -0.74
C THR A 14 7.41 -6.12 -0.58
N ILE A 15 7.69 -4.88 -1.02
CA ILE A 15 6.76 -3.75 -0.97
C ILE A 15 5.49 -4.05 -1.76
N MET A 16 5.61 -4.52 -3.01
CA MET A 16 4.49 -4.85 -3.90
C MET A 16 3.55 -5.91 -3.30
N ASN A 17 4.11 -6.89 -2.60
CA ASN A 17 3.37 -8.03 -2.03
C ASN A 17 2.89 -7.80 -0.60
N SER A 18 3.27 -6.70 0.04
CA SER A 18 2.95 -6.40 1.44
C SER A 18 1.47 -6.07 1.68
N GLY A 19 0.73 -5.68 0.65
CA GLY A 19 -0.68 -5.27 0.75
C GLY A 19 -0.90 -3.79 1.07
N GLN A 20 0.15 -2.99 1.13
CA GLN A 20 0.07 -1.54 1.32
C GLN A 20 -0.25 -0.76 0.04
N CYS A 21 0.03 -1.34 -1.12
CA CYS A 21 -0.18 -0.74 -2.44
C CYS A 21 -0.81 -1.73 -3.40
N PHE A 22 -1.53 -1.23 -4.41
CA PHE A 22 -2.30 -2.06 -5.32
C PHE A 22 -1.93 -1.86 -6.79
N ARG A 23 -1.10 -0.86 -7.10
CA ARG A 23 -0.79 -0.43 -8.46
C ARG A 23 0.70 -0.50 -8.80
N ILE A 24 1.35 -1.54 -8.26
CA ILE A 24 2.66 -2.01 -8.71
C ILE A 24 2.43 -3.36 -9.38
N PHE A 25 2.93 -3.51 -10.60
CA PHE A 25 2.81 -4.71 -11.44
C PHE A 25 4.18 -5.25 -11.76
N GLU A 26 4.30 -6.56 -11.94
CA GLU A 26 5.55 -7.23 -12.33
C GLU A 26 5.31 -7.94 -13.69
N PRO A 27 5.41 -7.21 -14.84
CA PRO A 27 5.15 -7.79 -16.18
C PRO A 27 6.15 -8.87 -16.56
N MET A 28 7.35 -8.82 -16.02
CA MET A 28 8.40 -9.84 -16.17
C MET A 28 9.18 -9.94 -14.85
N PRO A 29 9.84 -11.06 -14.55
CA PRO A 29 10.65 -11.18 -13.34
C PRO A 29 11.63 -10.01 -13.18
N ASP A 30 11.61 -9.39 -11.97
CA ASP A 30 12.45 -8.26 -11.59
C ASP A 30 12.27 -6.98 -12.44
N VAL A 31 11.14 -6.87 -13.16
CA VAL A 31 10.72 -5.65 -13.85
C VAL A 31 9.38 -5.19 -13.28
N TYR A 32 9.32 -3.96 -12.79
CA TYR A 32 8.15 -3.43 -12.09
C TYR A 32 7.61 -2.19 -12.78
N ASP A 33 6.32 -2.15 -13.07
CA ASP A 33 5.60 -0.97 -13.51
C ASP A 33 4.86 -0.37 -12.31
N VAL A 34 5.23 0.84 -11.94
CA VAL A 34 4.69 1.56 -10.78
C VAL A 34 3.83 2.72 -11.26
N LEU A 35 2.56 2.72 -10.83
CA LEU A 35 1.63 3.81 -11.06
C LEU A 35 1.30 4.48 -9.73
N ALA A 36 1.53 5.77 -9.63
CA ALA A 36 1.29 6.55 -8.42
C ALA A 36 0.96 8.01 -8.75
N ALA A 37 -0.12 8.52 -8.19
CA ALA A 37 -0.53 9.93 -8.27
C ALA A 37 -0.44 10.55 -9.68
N GLY A 38 -0.84 9.79 -10.70
CA GLY A 38 -0.84 10.26 -12.09
C GLY A 38 0.50 10.15 -12.82
N LYS A 39 1.50 9.51 -12.22
CA LYS A 39 2.81 9.19 -12.81
C LYS A 39 2.97 7.69 -13.04
N TRP A 40 3.88 7.34 -13.92
CA TRP A 40 4.28 5.98 -14.22
C TRP A 40 5.80 5.90 -14.32
N VAL A 41 6.39 4.83 -13.79
CA VAL A 41 7.80 4.50 -13.98
C VAL A 41 7.98 3.00 -14.10
N ARG A 42 8.84 2.55 -15.00
CA ARG A 42 9.36 1.18 -15.00
C ARG A 42 10.65 1.11 -14.23
N VAL A 43 10.74 0.11 -13.36
CA VAL A 43 11.90 -0.14 -12.51
C VAL A 43 12.44 -1.52 -12.83
N TYR A 44 13.69 -1.59 -13.21
CA TYR A 44 14.43 -2.84 -13.42
C TYR A 44 15.28 -3.12 -12.19
N HIS A 45 15.23 -4.34 -11.69
CA HIS A 45 16.04 -4.76 -10.56
C HIS A 45 17.04 -5.84 -11.00
N ASP A 46 18.32 -5.56 -10.88
CA ASP A 46 19.35 -6.58 -10.94
C ASP A 46 19.53 -7.17 -9.54
N SER A 47 18.97 -8.35 -9.31
CA SER A 47 18.99 -9.03 -8.01
C SER A 47 20.40 -9.49 -7.60
N PHE A 48 21.30 -9.69 -8.57
CA PHE A 48 22.69 -10.10 -8.30
C PHE A 48 23.52 -8.93 -7.73
N THR A 49 23.39 -7.74 -8.31
CA THR A 49 24.13 -6.54 -7.87
C THR A 49 23.36 -5.68 -6.88
N ASN A 50 22.07 -5.95 -6.67
CA ASN A 50 21.12 -5.12 -5.94
C ASN A 50 21.08 -3.67 -6.47
N ILE A 51 20.99 -3.54 -7.80
CA ILE A 51 20.86 -2.26 -8.48
C ILE A 51 19.44 -2.13 -9.04
N TYR A 52 18.82 -0.96 -8.79
CA TYR A 52 17.54 -0.58 -9.35
C TYR A 52 17.72 0.50 -10.41
N THR A 53 17.23 0.27 -11.62
CA THR A 53 17.25 1.25 -12.71
C THR A 53 15.83 1.74 -12.98
N PHE A 54 15.60 3.02 -12.79
CA PHE A 54 14.32 3.69 -13.01
C PHE A 54 14.28 4.32 -14.40
N ASP A 55 13.25 4.00 -15.18
CA ASP A 55 13.03 4.59 -16.51
C ASP A 55 12.39 6.00 -16.37
N CYS A 56 13.15 6.89 -15.78
CA CYS A 56 12.80 8.30 -15.60
C CYS A 56 14.07 9.16 -15.64
N SER A 57 13.91 10.48 -15.74
CA SER A 57 15.03 11.41 -15.60
C SER A 57 15.53 11.47 -14.16
N THR A 58 16.78 11.91 -13.97
CA THR A 58 17.34 12.16 -12.65
C THR A 58 16.50 13.19 -11.87
N GLN A 59 16.05 14.23 -12.55
CA GLN A 59 15.19 15.26 -11.94
C GLN A 59 13.87 14.65 -11.45
N GLU A 60 13.18 13.86 -12.30
CA GLU A 60 11.92 13.22 -11.90
C GLU A 60 12.09 12.27 -10.72
N PHE A 61 13.23 11.54 -10.67
CA PHE A 61 13.53 10.65 -9.55
C PHE A 61 13.62 11.44 -8.24
N PHE A 62 14.39 12.54 -8.21
CA PHE A 62 14.57 13.35 -6.99
C PHE A 62 13.35 14.19 -6.63
N ASP A 63 12.56 14.65 -7.61
CA ASP A 63 11.34 15.44 -7.36
C ASP A 63 10.18 14.56 -6.89
N TRP A 64 10.19 13.25 -7.20
CA TRP A 64 9.00 12.45 -7.01
C TRP A 64 9.25 11.05 -6.43
N TRP A 65 10.02 10.21 -7.12
CA TRP A 65 10.13 8.79 -6.76
C TRP A 65 10.89 8.54 -5.47
N ILE A 66 11.86 9.38 -5.14
CA ILE A 66 12.60 9.30 -3.87
C ILE A 66 11.66 9.48 -2.66
N GLU A 67 10.66 10.37 -2.79
CA GLU A 67 9.63 10.57 -1.76
C GLU A 67 8.63 9.41 -1.77
N TYR A 68 8.10 9.03 -2.94
CA TYR A 68 7.12 7.97 -3.05
C TYR A 68 7.61 6.67 -2.40
N PHE A 69 8.86 6.27 -2.65
CA PHE A 69 9.46 5.08 -2.08
C PHE A 69 10.03 5.29 -0.67
N ASP A 70 9.86 6.46 -0.10
CA ASP A 70 10.36 6.85 1.24
C ASP A 70 11.86 6.58 1.41
N LEU A 71 12.67 6.85 0.36
CA LEU A 71 14.10 6.52 0.33
C LEU A 71 14.96 7.45 1.19
N LYS A 72 14.42 8.60 1.63
CA LYS A 72 15.12 9.52 2.53
C LYS A 72 15.08 9.09 4.00
N THR A 73 14.08 8.28 4.38
CA THR A 73 13.96 7.79 5.76
C THR A 73 14.98 6.68 6.03
N ASN A 74 15.71 6.82 7.13
CA ASN A 74 16.59 5.75 7.61
C ASN A 74 15.78 4.71 8.39
N TYR A 75 15.65 3.51 7.84
CA TYR A 75 14.93 2.37 8.48
C TYR A 75 15.82 1.51 9.38
N GLU A 76 17.12 1.74 9.40
CA GLU A 76 18.06 0.98 10.26
C GLU A 76 17.67 0.99 11.75
N PRO A 77 17.26 2.14 12.35
CA PRO A 77 16.81 2.16 13.74
C PRO A 77 15.59 1.27 14.00
N TYR A 78 14.67 1.15 13.03
CA TYR A 78 13.46 0.31 13.16
C TYR A 78 13.82 -1.17 13.16
N PHE A 79 14.69 -1.60 12.21
CA PHE A 79 15.18 -2.97 12.17
C PHE A 79 16.04 -3.31 13.41
N ASN A 80 16.83 -2.38 13.91
CA ASN A 80 17.62 -2.56 15.12
C ASN A 80 16.74 -2.70 16.36
N ALA A 81 15.65 -1.92 16.50
CA ALA A 81 14.71 -2.07 17.59
C ALA A 81 14.10 -3.49 17.62
N ILE A 82 13.78 -4.06 16.45
CA ILE A 82 13.29 -5.44 16.33
C ILE A 82 14.39 -6.44 16.68
N LYS A 83 15.58 -6.28 16.12
CA LYS A 83 16.72 -7.18 16.30
C LYS A 83 17.07 -7.38 17.78
N TYR A 84 17.00 -6.32 18.57
CA TYR A 84 17.32 -6.34 20.00
C TYR A 84 16.11 -6.58 20.91
N SER A 85 14.91 -6.76 20.35
CA SER A 85 13.73 -7.15 21.13
C SER A 85 13.80 -8.63 21.56
N ASN A 86 12.91 -9.04 22.46
CA ASN A 86 12.70 -10.45 22.82
C ASN A 86 11.59 -11.13 22.00
N ASP A 87 11.12 -10.50 20.92
CA ASP A 87 10.04 -10.99 20.09
C ASP A 87 10.57 -11.82 18.90
N ASP A 88 10.60 -13.14 19.06
CA ASP A 88 11.12 -14.05 18.03
C ASP A 88 10.23 -14.10 16.78
N PHE A 89 8.90 -13.89 16.92
CA PHE A 89 8.03 -13.81 15.76
C PHE A 89 8.33 -12.57 14.94
N LEU A 90 8.47 -11.43 15.59
CA LEU A 90 8.76 -10.17 14.93
C LEU A 90 10.16 -10.15 14.28
N LYS A 91 11.17 -10.80 14.89
CA LYS A 91 12.48 -11.01 14.25
C LYS A 91 12.37 -11.78 12.93
N LYS A 92 11.64 -12.89 12.93
CA LYS A 92 11.37 -13.67 11.70
C LYS A 92 10.57 -12.87 10.68
N ALA A 93 9.61 -12.06 11.14
CA ALA A 93 8.86 -11.17 10.28
C ALA A 93 9.74 -10.10 9.62
N ALA A 94 10.70 -9.54 10.35
CA ALA A 94 11.68 -8.58 9.83
C ALA A 94 12.65 -9.22 8.82
N GLU A 95 13.13 -10.44 9.07
CA GLU A 95 13.95 -11.20 8.11
C GLU A 95 13.18 -11.48 6.82
N TYR A 96 11.94 -11.98 6.91
CA TYR A 96 11.08 -12.25 5.74
C TYR A 96 10.68 -10.98 4.99
N GLY A 97 10.41 -9.91 5.72
CA GLY A 97 10.04 -8.59 5.21
C GLY A 97 11.24 -7.68 4.94
N ASN A 98 12.46 -8.23 4.84
CA ASN A 98 13.65 -7.41 4.61
C ASN A 98 13.47 -6.54 3.35
N GLY A 99 13.82 -5.26 3.50
CA GLY A 99 13.62 -4.26 2.45
C GLY A 99 12.21 -3.66 2.41
N MET A 100 11.33 -3.99 3.37
CA MET A 100 10.05 -3.31 3.54
C MET A 100 10.25 -1.83 3.86
N ARG A 101 9.44 -0.99 3.20
CA ARG A 101 9.26 0.43 3.51
C ARG A 101 7.79 0.76 3.45
N ILE A 102 7.37 1.79 4.15
CA ILE A 102 6.02 2.34 4.02
C ILE A 102 6.05 3.42 2.94
N LEU A 103 5.32 3.18 1.85
CA LEU A 103 5.25 4.11 0.73
C LEU A 103 4.51 5.40 1.11
N ARG A 104 4.92 6.54 0.53
CA ARG A 104 4.20 7.80 0.62
C ARG A 104 3.21 7.91 -0.53
N GLN A 105 2.05 7.33 -0.35
CA GLN A 105 1.05 7.22 -1.40
C GLN A 105 0.10 8.42 -1.43
N ASN A 106 -0.60 8.58 -2.55
CA ASN A 106 -1.56 9.66 -2.70
C ASN A 106 -2.77 9.44 -1.78
N TYR A 107 -3.10 10.45 -0.99
CA TYR A 107 -4.15 10.40 0.02
C TYR A 107 -5.52 10.03 -0.56
N TRP A 108 -5.92 10.68 -1.68
CA TRP A 108 -7.17 10.38 -2.36
C TRP A 108 -7.22 8.94 -2.89
N GLU A 109 -6.14 8.47 -3.51
CA GLU A 109 -6.02 7.08 -3.98
C GLU A 109 -6.17 6.09 -2.81
N MET A 110 -5.58 6.40 -1.65
CA MET A 110 -5.68 5.54 -0.48
C MET A 110 -7.08 5.51 0.12
N ILE A 111 -7.81 6.63 0.16
CA ILE A 111 -9.22 6.66 0.60
C ILE A 111 -10.05 5.66 -0.23
N VAL A 112 -10.04 5.80 -1.55
CA VAL A 112 -10.85 4.94 -2.44
C VAL A 112 -10.37 3.48 -2.36
N SER A 113 -9.06 3.25 -2.40
CA SER A 113 -8.47 1.91 -2.38
C SER A 113 -8.79 1.16 -1.09
N PHE A 114 -8.74 1.83 0.07
CA PHE A 114 -9.05 1.19 1.35
C PHE A 114 -10.55 1.04 1.61
N ILE A 115 -11.41 1.88 1.03
CA ILE A 115 -12.85 1.60 0.96
C ILE A 115 -13.08 0.32 0.14
N ILE A 116 -12.44 0.15 -1.03
CA ILE A 116 -12.53 -1.06 -1.85
C ILE A 116 -12.00 -2.29 -1.09
N SER A 117 -11.01 -2.11 -0.23
CA SER A 117 -10.37 -3.20 0.50
C SER A 117 -11.24 -3.85 1.59
N GLN A 118 -12.33 -3.23 2.02
CA GLN A 118 -13.18 -3.71 3.10
C GLN A 118 -13.77 -5.08 2.77
N ASN A 119 -13.64 -6.05 3.70
CA ASN A 119 -14.13 -7.41 3.54
C ASN A 119 -13.82 -7.98 2.15
N ASN A 120 -12.56 -7.90 1.72
CA ASN A 120 -12.12 -8.25 0.37
C ASN A 120 -10.72 -8.90 0.40
N ASN A 121 -10.32 -9.55 -0.67
CA ASN A 121 -8.98 -10.12 -0.84
C ASN A 121 -8.15 -9.31 -1.84
N ILE A 122 -6.83 -9.36 -1.72
CA ILE A 122 -5.91 -8.52 -2.52
C ILE A 122 -6.11 -8.68 -4.04
N PRO A 123 -6.25 -9.89 -4.62
CA PRO A 123 -6.51 -10.03 -6.06
C PRO A 123 -7.78 -9.30 -6.50
N ARG A 124 -8.86 -9.43 -5.74
CA ARG A 124 -10.14 -8.76 -6.06
C ARG A 124 -10.05 -7.24 -5.85
N ILE A 125 -9.34 -6.79 -4.81
CA ILE A 125 -9.07 -5.36 -4.59
C ILE A 125 -8.37 -4.77 -5.80
N LYS A 126 -7.25 -5.37 -6.25
CA LYS A 126 -6.49 -4.93 -7.43
C LYS A 126 -7.40 -4.88 -8.67
N LYS A 127 -8.19 -5.92 -8.93
CA LYS A 127 -9.13 -5.98 -10.06
C LYS A 127 -10.17 -4.84 -10.01
N SER A 128 -10.76 -4.57 -8.86
CA SER A 128 -11.75 -3.50 -8.70
C SER A 128 -11.13 -2.10 -8.86
N ILE A 129 -9.92 -1.88 -8.33
CA ILE A 129 -9.18 -0.62 -8.51
C ILE A 129 -8.85 -0.40 -9.99
N GLU A 130 -8.38 -1.42 -10.69
CA GLU A 130 -8.08 -1.31 -12.13
C GLU A 130 -9.36 -1.08 -12.96
N ALA A 131 -10.49 -1.72 -12.62
CA ALA A 131 -11.77 -1.45 -13.26
C ALA A 131 -12.22 0.01 -13.04
N PHE A 132 -12.08 0.54 -11.82
CA PHE A 132 -12.35 1.94 -11.49
C PHE A 132 -11.43 2.88 -12.29
N CYS A 133 -10.13 2.60 -12.34
CA CYS A 133 -9.20 3.39 -13.12
C CYS A 133 -9.46 3.32 -14.62
N LYS A 134 -9.85 2.15 -15.15
CA LYS A 134 -10.18 1.97 -16.56
C LYS A 134 -11.41 2.77 -16.96
N LYS A 135 -12.41 2.87 -16.09
CA LYS A 135 -13.67 3.60 -16.37
C LYS A 135 -13.47 5.12 -16.27
N PHE A 136 -12.74 5.59 -15.28
CA PHE A 136 -12.68 7.01 -14.94
C PHE A 136 -11.31 7.67 -15.12
N GLY A 137 -10.27 6.88 -15.28
CA GLY A 137 -8.90 7.35 -15.36
C GLY A 137 -8.44 7.64 -16.79
N ARG A 138 -7.41 8.46 -16.92
CA ARG A 138 -6.79 8.78 -18.21
C ARG A 138 -5.91 7.60 -18.67
N PRO A 139 -6.07 7.08 -19.91
CA PRO A 139 -5.19 6.05 -20.44
C PRO A 139 -3.78 6.59 -20.71
N ILE A 140 -2.78 5.74 -20.50
CA ILE A 140 -1.40 5.92 -20.98
C ILE A 140 -0.89 4.60 -21.54
N THR A 141 -0.16 4.65 -22.65
CA THR A 141 0.47 3.46 -23.22
C THR A 141 1.99 3.52 -22.99
N ARG A 142 2.53 2.44 -22.43
CA ARG A 142 3.97 2.26 -22.16
C ARG A 142 4.37 0.83 -22.50
N TYR A 143 5.42 0.65 -23.27
CA TYR A 143 5.93 -0.67 -23.68
C TYR A 143 4.84 -1.60 -24.25
N GLY A 144 3.94 -1.04 -25.09
CA GLY A 144 2.84 -1.79 -25.71
C GLY A 144 1.66 -2.11 -24.76
N THR A 145 1.74 -1.77 -23.47
CA THR A 145 0.67 -1.99 -22.50
C THR A 145 -0.05 -0.68 -22.19
N THR A 146 -1.39 -0.71 -22.17
CA THR A 146 -2.20 0.45 -21.78
C THR A 146 -2.54 0.34 -20.31
N TYR A 147 -2.14 1.34 -19.55
CA TYR A 147 -2.48 1.57 -18.14
C TYR A 147 -3.47 2.73 -18.04
N TYR A 148 -4.22 2.79 -16.95
CA TYR A 148 -5.16 3.89 -16.68
C TYR A 148 -4.75 4.56 -15.38
N MET A 149 -4.50 5.86 -15.40
CA MET A 149 -4.13 6.61 -14.19
C MET A 149 -5.28 6.63 -13.19
N PHE A 150 -4.95 6.68 -11.90
CA PHE A 150 -5.98 6.85 -10.88
C PHE A 150 -6.72 8.17 -11.13
N PRO A 151 -8.07 8.17 -11.19
CA PRO A 151 -8.84 9.36 -11.54
C PRO A 151 -8.70 10.44 -10.46
N LYS A 152 -8.51 11.69 -10.87
CA LYS A 152 -8.53 12.82 -9.95
C LYS A 152 -9.97 13.05 -9.49
N LYS A 153 -10.16 13.42 -8.22
CA LYS A 153 -11.49 13.70 -7.68
C LYS A 153 -12.26 14.74 -8.51
N ILE A 154 -11.59 15.78 -9.00
CA ILE A 154 -12.20 16.82 -9.81
C ILE A 154 -12.92 16.28 -11.07
N ASN A 155 -12.45 15.14 -11.60
CA ASN A 155 -13.01 14.50 -12.77
C ASN A 155 -14.26 13.65 -12.45
N LEU A 156 -14.62 13.53 -11.17
CA LEU A 156 -15.70 12.67 -10.68
C LEU A 156 -16.91 13.46 -10.14
N LYS A 157 -16.95 14.78 -10.37
CA LYS A 157 -18.03 15.63 -9.83
C LYS A 157 -19.41 15.36 -10.44
N GLU A 158 -19.46 14.85 -11.66
CA GLU A 158 -20.71 14.64 -12.42
C GLU A 158 -21.06 13.16 -12.58
N PHE A 159 -20.32 12.24 -11.94
CA PHE A 159 -20.61 10.82 -12.09
C PHE A 159 -21.75 10.38 -11.15
N LYS A 160 -22.43 9.31 -11.55
CA LYS A 160 -23.59 8.78 -10.85
C LYS A 160 -23.26 7.47 -10.14
N LEU A 161 -24.10 7.08 -9.17
CA LEU A 161 -23.93 5.82 -8.46
C LEU A 161 -23.97 4.61 -9.42
N GLU A 162 -24.83 4.65 -10.42
CA GLU A 162 -24.99 3.61 -11.46
C GLU A 162 -23.67 3.38 -12.22
N ASP A 163 -22.83 4.40 -12.35
CA ASP A 163 -21.51 4.28 -12.98
C ASP A 163 -20.56 3.34 -12.21
N LEU A 164 -20.83 3.05 -10.95
CA LEU A 164 -20.04 2.15 -10.11
C LEU A 164 -20.59 0.72 -10.06
N GLU A 165 -21.82 0.46 -10.49
CA GLU A 165 -22.49 -0.84 -10.31
C GLU A 165 -21.77 -1.97 -11.04
N ASP A 166 -21.30 -1.74 -12.26
CA ASP A 166 -20.62 -2.74 -13.09
C ASP A 166 -19.16 -3.03 -12.67
N LEU A 167 -18.64 -2.32 -11.66
CA LEU A 167 -17.25 -2.47 -11.22
C LEU A 167 -17.03 -3.56 -10.19
N GLY A 168 -18.07 -4.31 -9.82
CA GLY A 168 -17.99 -5.39 -8.84
C GLY A 168 -17.70 -4.92 -7.42
N LEU A 169 -18.08 -3.67 -7.09
CA LEU A 169 -17.81 -3.03 -5.80
C LEU A 169 -18.79 -3.44 -4.71
N GLY A 170 -20.00 -3.93 -5.10
CA GLY A 170 -21.06 -4.27 -4.16
C GLY A 170 -21.45 -3.05 -3.31
N TYR A 171 -21.69 -3.25 -2.01
CA TYR A 171 -22.10 -2.19 -1.08
C TYR A 171 -21.10 -1.01 -0.99
N ARG A 172 -19.84 -1.22 -1.39
CA ARG A 172 -18.77 -0.21 -1.37
C ARG A 172 -19.00 0.89 -2.42
N ALA A 173 -19.79 0.59 -3.44
CA ALA A 173 -20.13 1.59 -4.49
C ALA A 173 -20.71 2.85 -3.87
N LYS A 174 -21.65 2.72 -2.91
CA LYS A 174 -22.24 3.86 -2.19
C LYS A 174 -21.19 4.70 -1.45
N TYR A 175 -20.25 4.05 -0.75
CA TYR A 175 -19.21 4.75 0.00
C TYR A 175 -18.22 5.47 -0.93
N ILE A 176 -17.88 4.85 -2.06
CA ILE A 176 -17.02 5.47 -3.08
C ILE A 176 -17.74 6.65 -3.72
N TYR A 177 -19.03 6.50 -4.04
CA TYR A 177 -19.85 7.58 -4.58
C TYR A 177 -19.83 8.79 -3.62
N GLU A 178 -20.12 8.57 -2.34
CA GLU A 178 -20.12 9.63 -1.31
C GLU A 178 -18.80 10.41 -1.28
N VAL A 179 -17.67 9.73 -1.16
CA VAL A 179 -16.36 10.42 -1.13
C VAL A 179 -16.00 11.07 -2.46
N CYS A 180 -16.56 10.64 -3.58
CA CYS A 180 -16.34 11.26 -4.88
C CYS A 180 -17.11 12.57 -5.05
N VAL A 181 -18.36 12.65 -4.56
CA VAL A 181 -19.25 13.82 -4.77
C VAL A 181 -19.21 14.82 -3.64
N CYS A 182 -18.84 14.41 -2.41
CA CYS A 182 -18.82 15.30 -1.25
C CYS A 182 -17.70 16.36 -1.34
N ASP A 183 -17.83 17.42 -0.54
CA ASP A 183 -16.75 18.41 -0.38
C ASP A 183 -15.49 17.75 0.19
N PRO A 184 -14.26 18.13 -0.26
CA PRO A 184 -13.00 17.62 0.28
C PRO A 184 -12.85 17.76 1.80
N ILE A 185 -13.45 18.74 2.43
CA ILE A 185 -13.43 18.91 3.90
C ILE A 185 -14.07 17.73 4.62
N TYR A 186 -14.99 17.02 3.98
CA TYR A 186 -15.70 15.88 4.55
C TYR A 186 -14.73 14.73 4.88
N TYR A 187 -13.71 14.50 4.05
CA TYR A 187 -12.68 13.49 4.31
C TYR A 187 -11.30 14.10 4.61
N ALA A 188 -11.27 15.34 5.11
CA ALA A 188 -10.04 15.90 5.67
C ALA A 188 -9.49 14.98 6.79
N PRO A 189 -8.17 14.96 7.04
CA PRO A 189 -7.55 14.05 8.00
C PRO A 189 -8.24 14.01 9.37
N ASP A 190 -8.69 15.16 9.86
CA ASP A 190 -9.35 15.27 11.16
C ASP A 190 -10.82 14.75 11.14
N ASN A 191 -11.41 14.58 9.98
CA ASN A 191 -12.78 14.12 9.79
C ASN A 191 -12.91 12.67 9.35
N LEU A 192 -11.81 11.97 9.06
CA LEU A 192 -11.83 10.62 8.48
C LEU A 192 -12.75 9.65 9.22
N GLY A 193 -12.75 9.66 10.54
CA GLY A 193 -13.59 8.78 11.36
C GLY A 193 -15.09 9.04 11.23
N ASN A 194 -15.49 10.19 10.67
CA ASN A 194 -16.90 10.57 10.47
C ASN A 194 -17.38 10.25 9.04
N VAL A 195 -16.49 9.81 8.15
CA VAL A 195 -16.85 9.50 6.76
C VAL A 195 -17.59 8.17 6.67
N ILE A 196 -18.76 8.17 6.07
CA ILE A 196 -19.54 6.95 5.86
C ILE A 196 -18.72 5.93 5.09
N GLY A 197 -18.59 4.72 5.63
CA GLY A 197 -17.78 3.66 5.03
C GLY A 197 -16.32 3.67 5.44
N ILE A 198 -15.88 4.58 6.31
CA ILE A 198 -14.53 4.57 6.91
C ILE A 198 -14.65 4.22 8.39
N GLY A 199 -14.53 2.93 8.71
CA GLY A 199 -14.41 2.47 10.10
C GLY A 199 -12.97 2.52 10.61
N PRO A 200 -12.72 2.22 11.90
CA PRO A 200 -11.40 2.39 12.54
C PRO A 200 -10.24 1.73 11.80
N LYS A 201 -10.44 0.52 11.23
CA LYS A 201 -9.41 -0.17 10.44
C LYS A 201 -9.08 0.58 9.15
N VAL A 202 -10.09 1.03 8.41
CA VAL A 202 -9.92 1.75 7.14
C VAL A 202 -9.25 3.09 7.40
N GLU A 203 -9.68 3.79 8.44
CA GLU A 203 -9.06 5.04 8.89
C GLU A 203 -7.57 4.85 9.18
N SER A 204 -7.21 3.84 10.00
CA SER A 204 -5.81 3.54 10.32
C SER A 204 -4.97 3.22 9.07
N CYS A 205 -5.54 2.51 8.09
CA CYS A 205 -4.86 2.26 6.81
C CYS A 205 -4.64 3.56 6.01
N ILE A 206 -5.65 4.44 5.94
CA ILE A 206 -5.53 5.72 5.23
C ILE A 206 -4.50 6.62 5.93
N ARG A 207 -4.49 6.65 7.27
CA ARG A 207 -3.50 7.40 8.05
C ARG A 207 -2.08 6.89 7.79
N LEU A 208 -1.89 5.56 7.83
CA LEU A 208 -0.57 4.97 7.58
C LEU A 208 -0.10 5.17 6.14
N PHE A 209 -0.91 4.80 5.16
CA PHE A 209 -0.47 4.70 3.77
C PHE A 209 -0.76 5.94 2.93
N GLY A 210 -1.72 6.77 3.32
CA GLY A 210 -2.09 8.00 2.61
C GLY A 210 -1.54 9.27 3.25
N LEU A 211 -1.37 9.28 4.58
CA LEU A 211 -0.80 10.40 5.33
C LEU A 211 0.61 10.11 5.88
N HIS A 212 1.11 8.91 5.67
CA HIS A 212 2.40 8.43 6.19
C HIS A 212 2.53 8.61 7.71
N GLN A 213 1.43 8.47 8.44
CA GLN A 213 1.42 8.52 9.91
C GLN A 213 1.91 7.18 10.46
N MET A 214 3.22 7.05 10.64
CA MET A 214 3.91 5.80 11.00
C MET A 214 3.48 5.22 12.36
N GLY A 215 2.88 6.02 13.25
CA GLY A 215 2.29 5.58 14.51
C GLY A 215 0.92 4.89 14.36
N SER A 216 0.35 4.82 13.14
CA SER A 216 -0.92 4.12 12.92
C SER A 216 -0.70 2.62 12.79
N TYR A 217 -1.46 1.83 13.56
CA TYR A 217 -1.37 0.36 13.58
C TYR A 217 -2.70 -0.26 13.14
N PRO A 218 -2.93 -0.48 11.82
CA PRO A 218 -4.18 -1.04 11.32
C PRO A 218 -4.41 -2.48 11.78
N VAL A 219 -5.54 -2.73 12.45
CA VAL A 219 -5.91 -4.08 12.91
C VAL A 219 -7.07 -4.59 12.06
N ASP A 220 -6.76 -5.42 11.07
CA ASP A 220 -7.74 -6.14 10.26
C ASP A 220 -7.99 -7.57 10.82
N THR A 221 -8.78 -8.37 10.10
CA THR A 221 -9.08 -9.75 10.48
C THR A 221 -7.84 -10.63 10.60
N TRP A 222 -6.82 -10.39 9.74
CA TRP A 222 -5.56 -11.13 9.80
C TRP A 222 -4.73 -10.73 11.01
N MET A 223 -4.66 -9.43 11.29
CA MET A 223 -3.96 -8.90 12.45
C MET A 223 -4.62 -9.33 13.76
N LYS A 224 -5.97 -9.37 13.82
CA LYS A 224 -6.67 -9.92 14.99
C LYS A 224 -6.27 -11.37 15.25
N LYS A 225 -6.33 -12.22 14.20
CA LYS A 225 -5.92 -13.63 14.32
C LYS A 225 -4.44 -13.78 14.73
N LEU A 226 -3.56 -12.94 14.18
CA LEU A 226 -2.15 -12.94 14.56
C LEU A 226 -1.98 -12.59 16.03
N ILE A 227 -2.63 -11.52 16.50
CA ILE A 227 -2.56 -11.07 17.89
C ILE A 227 -3.08 -12.16 18.84
N ASP A 228 -4.18 -12.81 18.49
CA ASP A 228 -4.76 -13.90 19.29
C ASP A 228 -3.84 -15.15 19.30
N GLU A 229 -3.30 -15.57 18.14
CA GLU A 229 -2.55 -16.82 18.02
C GLU A 229 -1.08 -16.73 18.44
N VAL A 230 -0.49 -15.55 18.38
CA VAL A 230 0.97 -15.35 18.58
C VAL A 230 1.25 -14.56 19.85
N TYR A 231 0.34 -13.68 20.25
CA TYR A 231 0.52 -12.76 21.36
C TYR A 231 -0.56 -12.87 22.44
N ASP A 232 -1.25 -14.00 22.49
CA ASP A 232 -2.28 -14.30 23.52
C ASP A 232 -3.32 -13.18 23.67
N GLY A 233 -3.71 -12.56 22.56
CA GLY A 233 -4.73 -11.51 22.51
C GLY A 233 -4.22 -10.08 22.74
N HIS A 234 -2.92 -9.89 23.01
CA HIS A 234 -2.35 -8.56 23.24
C HIS A 234 -0.94 -8.40 22.67
N PHE A 235 -0.75 -7.38 21.83
CA PHE A 235 0.56 -6.97 21.35
C PHE A 235 0.92 -5.58 21.89
N ASP A 236 2.02 -5.49 22.63
CA ASP A 236 2.51 -4.21 23.16
C ASP A 236 3.22 -3.40 22.05
N THR A 237 2.63 -2.27 21.68
CA THR A 237 3.18 -1.37 20.66
C THR A 237 4.09 -0.28 21.26
N ILE A 238 4.14 -0.11 22.58
CA ILE A 238 4.89 0.96 23.27
C ILE A 238 6.38 0.97 22.85
N PRO A 239 7.10 -0.18 22.77
CA PRO A 239 8.50 -0.21 22.37
C PRO A 239 8.76 0.31 20.94
N TYR A 240 7.72 0.41 20.12
CA TYR A 240 7.80 0.76 18.71
C TYR A 240 7.16 2.12 18.41
N LYS A 241 6.99 2.96 19.45
CA LYS A 241 6.33 4.27 19.32
C LYS A 241 6.95 5.12 18.23
N GLY A 242 6.09 5.59 17.30
CA GLY A 242 6.46 6.40 16.15
C GLY A 242 6.70 5.63 14.86
N PHE A 243 6.74 4.27 14.91
CA PHE A 243 6.84 3.39 13.73
C PHE A 243 6.03 2.09 13.86
N GLU A 244 4.96 2.13 14.65
CA GLU A 244 4.05 0.99 14.89
C GLU A 244 3.48 0.44 13.59
N GLY A 245 3.20 1.30 12.61
CA GLY A 245 2.69 0.91 11.30
C GLY A 245 3.70 0.10 10.47
N PHE A 246 4.99 0.35 10.64
CA PHE A 246 6.02 -0.47 10.03
C PHE A 246 6.06 -1.87 10.65
N ILE A 247 5.97 -1.95 11.98
CA ILE A 247 5.88 -3.22 12.72
C ILE A 247 4.66 -4.01 12.24
N GLN A 248 3.49 -3.37 12.17
CA GLN A 248 2.26 -3.98 11.68
C GLN A 248 2.42 -4.55 10.27
N GLN A 249 3.10 -3.85 9.36
CA GLN A 249 3.31 -4.32 8.00
C GLN A 249 4.21 -5.56 7.93
N LEU A 250 5.26 -5.62 8.73
CA LEU A 250 6.11 -6.81 8.82
C LEU A 250 5.34 -8.01 9.37
N GLN A 251 4.61 -7.82 10.47
CA GLN A 251 3.76 -8.84 11.08
C GLN A 251 2.70 -9.37 10.11
N PHE A 252 1.95 -8.47 9.48
CA PHE A 252 0.90 -8.79 8.51
C PHE A 252 1.44 -9.58 7.30
N TYR A 253 2.55 -9.12 6.72
CA TYR A 253 3.16 -9.73 5.55
C TYR A 253 3.67 -11.14 5.84
N TYR A 254 4.37 -11.32 6.96
CA TYR A 254 4.90 -12.62 7.37
C TYR A 254 3.80 -13.59 7.79
N TYR A 255 2.82 -13.15 8.59
CA TYR A 255 1.73 -14.01 9.03
C TYR A 255 0.89 -14.53 7.88
N ARG A 256 0.59 -13.68 6.90
CA ARG A 256 -0.10 -14.12 5.68
C ARG A 256 0.69 -15.16 4.89
N HIS A 257 2.01 -15.02 4.82
CA HIS A 257 2.88 -16.02 4.20
C HIS A 257 2.78 -17.36 4.90
N LEU A 258 2.86 -17.40 6.23
CA LEU A 258 2.73 -18.63 7.02
C LEU A 258 1.39 -19.33 6.80
N LYS A 259 0.30 -18.56 6.79
CA LYS A 259 -1.04 -19.13 6.56
C LYS A 259 -1.24 -19.57 5.10
N GLY A 260 -0.70 -18.84 4.12
CA GLY A 260 -0.76 -19.23 2.71
C GLY A 260 -0.03 -20.55 2.40
N LYS A 261 1.02 -20.88 3.14
CA LYS A 261 1.67 -22.20 3.06
C LYS A 261 0.76 -23.32 3.59
N ARG A 262 0.10 -23.13 4.72
CA ARG A 262 -0.81 -24.11 5.32
C ARG A 262 -2.00 -24.50 4.41
N TYR A 263 -2.44 -23.59 3.53
CA TYR A 263 -3.54 -23.85 2.58
C TYR A 263 -3.08 -24.55 1.27
N LYS A 264 -1.76 -24.64 1.02
CA LYS A 264 -1.22 -25.33 -0.16
C LYS A 264 -0.75 -26.75 0.14
N ASP A 265 -0.49 -27.06 1.41
CA ASP A 265 0.02 -28.34 1.90
C ASP A 265 -1.09 -29.20 2.54
N GLY A 266 -2.35 -28.82 2.47
CA GLY A 266 -3.56 -29.53 2.88
C GLY A 266 -4.53 -29.71 1.73
#